data_7b409a2a37b33c6586bfbca8c089967e
#
_entry.id   7b409a2a37b33c6586bfbca8c089967e
#
_cell.length_a   1.000
_cell.length_b   1.000
_cell.length_c   1.000
_cell.angle_alpha   90.00
_cell.angle_beta   90.00
_cell.angle_gamma   90.00
#
_symmetry.space_group_name_H-M   'P 1'
#
loop_
_entity.id
_entity.type
_entity.pdbx_description
1 polymer ?
#
loop_
_entity_poly.entity_id
_entity_poly.type
_entity_poly.pdbx_seq_one_letter_code
_entity_poly.pdbx_strand_id
1 'polypeptide(L)'
;MKKLFLFTLICSLGFFTACSDDDDNDTPTPTPPEVNLAKEIEGLYNADLFLTYESAQDTSDQTINFFPQGKDYVKLKTSNINYKIGKNTIGSIEIDSIPVANSFSKAADHNIYFKITNKKVILSKLGEMTANGNGSIGGGAIQFQLKLQNTDLTVDLNFKGRQTMNDQPEILKMTFDNDMVLSQPEIKYENYKYEIVFYVKPDADLSKLQLTPIIELSKGAIVKPVSGEVVDFSKAIDQGDDTEFVYFNVVSENYQKTRQYRARFKIGQSVPKATFENWVSEGNDFYKPEGQ
;
A
#
# COMPACT_ATOMS: atom_id res chain seq x y z
N MET A 1 64.57 -12.70 -12.97
CA MET A 1 64.11 -12.84 -14.39
C MET A 1 62.61 -12.51 -14.40
N LYS A 2 62.29 -11.35 -14.98
CA LYS A 2 60.94 -10.78 -15.10
C LYS A 2 60.30 -11.40 -16.32
N LYS A 3 59.10 -11.95 -16.20
CA LYS A 3 58.23 -12.26 -17.34
C LYS A 3 56.98 -11.41 -17.28
N LEU A 4 56.97 -10.42 -18.15
CA LEU A 4 55.86 -9.50 -18.44
C LEU A 4 54.89 -10.25 -19.36
N PHE A 5 53.65 -10.46 -18.94
CA PHE A 5 52.58 -10.93 -19.84
C PHE A 5 51.73 -9.73 -20.26
N LEU A 6 51.90 -9.39 -21.54
CA LEU A 6 51.13 -8.38 -22.25
C LEU A 6 49.84 -9.07 -22.79
N PHE A 7 48.66 -8.73 -22.23
CA PHE A 7 47.39 -9.15 -22.78
C PHE A 7 46.88 -8.07 -23.73
N THR A 8 46.92 -8.37 -25.00
CA THR A 8 46.39 -7.54 -26.07
C THR A 8 44.86 -7.76 -26.13
N LEU A 9 44.07 -6.75 -25.76
CA LEU A 9 42.62 -6.75 -25.89
C LEU A 9 42.25 -6.32 -27.30
N ILE A 10 41.75 -7.26 -28.13
CA ILE A 10 41.23 -6.99 -29.46
C ILE A 10 39.79 -6.47 -29.33
N CYS A 11 39.61 -5.17 -29.60
CA CYS A 11 38.28 -4.58 -29.79
C CYS A 11 37.75 -4.95 -31.16
N SER A 12 36.79 -5.86 -31.23
CA SER A 12 35.99 -6.09 -32.44
C SER A 12 34.81 -5.11 -32.44
N LEU A 13 34.96 -4.06 -33.23
CA LEU A 13 33.87 -3.16 -33.63
C LEU A 13 33.00 -3.89 -34.66
N GLY A 14 31.88 -4.43 -34.20
CA GLY A 14 30.80 -4.89 -35.07
C GLY A 14 29.92 -3.71 -35.46
N PHE A 15 30.07 -3.26 -36.71
CA PHE A 15 29.10 -2.36 -37.33
C PHE A 15 27.86 -3.15 -37.69
N PHE A 16 26.77 -2.93 -36.98
CA PHE A 16 25.45 -3.33 -37.48
C PHE A 16 24.92 -2.24 -38.40
N THR A 17 24.94 -2.52 -39.70
CA THR A 17 24.18 -1.76 -40.69
C THR A 17 22.70 -2.06 -40.44
N ALA A 18 21.93 -1.08 -40.01
CA ALA A 18 20.48 -1.15 -39.96
C ALA A 18 19.96 -1.12 -41.41
N CYS A 19 19.33 -2.19 -41.86
CA CYS A 19 18.38 -2.13 -42.98
C CYS A 19 17.10 -1.49 -42.47
N SER A 20 16.69 -0.40 -43.07
CA SER A 20 15.37 0.17 -42.94
C SER A 20 14.41 -0.68 -43.76
N ASP A 21 13.53 -1.40 -43.09
CA ASP A 21 12.25 -1.82 -43.67
C ASP A 21 11.16 -1.07 -42.91
N ASP A 22 10.45 -0.24 -43.62
CA ASP A 22 9.24 0.47 -43.21
C ASP A 22 8.13 -0.57 -43.03
N ASP A 23 7.96 -1.06 -41.78
CA ASP A 23 6.73 -1.67 -41.35
C ASP A 23 6.24 -0.90 -40.14
N ASP A 24 5.28 -0.01 -40.37
CA ASP A 24 4.48 0.72 -39.39
C ASP A 24 3.68 -0.27 -38.52
N ASN A 25 4.34 -0.89 -37.58
CA ASN A 25 3.71 -1.61 -36.50
C ASN A 25 4.13 -0.98 -35.17
N ASP A 26 3.58 0.23 -34.92
CA ASP A 26 3.66 0.94 -33.65
C ASP A 26 2.99 0.09 -32.53
N THR A 27 3.66 -0.96 -32.12
CA THR A 27 3.35 -1.59 -30.84
C THR A 27 3.84 -0.62 -29.76
N PRO A 28 2.96 0.02 -28.98
CA PRO A 28 3.40 0.95 -27.95
C PRO A 28 4.32 0.21 -26.98
N THR A 29 5.57 0.66 -26.92
CA THR A 29 6.52 0.17 -25.92
C THR A 29 5.86 0.34 -24.54
N PRO A 30 5.69 -0.73 -23.74
CA PRO A 30 5.06 -0.60 -22.44
C PRO A 30 5.84 0.41 -21.60
N THR A 31 5.19 1.51 -21.27
CA THR A 31 5.75 2.52 -20.37
C THR A 31 6.03 1.84 -19.02
N PRO A 32 7.25 1.92 -18.49
CA PRO A 32 7.54 1.36 -17.17
C PRO A 32 6.53 1.89 -16.14
N PRO A 33 6.05 1.07 -15.21
CA PRO A 33 5.11 1.52 -14.21
C PRO A 33 5.69 2.71 -13.45
N GLU A 34 4.92 3.78 -13.37
CA GLU A 34 5.32 5.00 -12.69
C GLU A 34 5.44 4.74 -11.19
N VAL A 35 6.64 4.91 -10.63
CA VAL A 35 6.93 4.67 -9.22
C VAL A 35 6.29 5.75 -8.36
N ASN A 36 5.54 5.36 -7.33
CA ASN A 36 4.95 6.29 -6.34
C ASN A 36 5.81 6.31 -5.08
N LEU A 37 6.79 7.22 -5.04
CA LEU A 37 7.76 7.32 -3.94
C LEU A 37 7.12 7.64 -2.60
N ALA A 38 6.08 8.46 -2.59
CA ALA A 38 5.36 8.81 -1.37
C ALA A 38 4.68 7.57 -0.74
N LYS A 39 4.18 6.66 -1.59
CA LYS A 39 3.55 5.40 -1.15
C LYS A 39 4.57 4.42 -0.59
N GLU A 40 5.79 4.40 -1.12
CA GLU A 40 6.86 3.52 -0.62
C GLU A 40 7.29 3.84 0.81
N ILE A 41 7.27 5.12 1.19
CA ILE A 41 7.65 5.54 2.55
C ILE A 41 6.47 5.76 3.48
N GLU A 42 5.25 5.51 3.02
CA GLU A 42 4.06 5.60 3.86
C GLU A 42 4.14 4.70 5.08
N GLY A 43 3.78 5.22 6.24
CA GLY A 43 3.59 4.44 7.46
C GLY A 43 4.21 5.03 8.70
N LEU A 44 4.15 4.23 9.76
CA LEU A 44 4.60 4.59 11.10
C LEU A 44 6.04 4.10 11.31
N TYR A 45 6.86 4.95 11.88
CA TYR A 45 8.24 4.69 12.25
C TYR A 45 8.42 4.91 13.74
N ASN A 46 9.08 3.99 14.45
CA ASN A 46 9.57 4.18 15.79
C ASN A 46 11.02 4.68 15.71
N ALA A 47 11.31 5.81 16.32
CA ALA A 47 12.60 6.47 16.22
C ALA A 47 13.05 7.04 17.54
N ASP A 48 14.34 6.95 17.80
CA ASP A 48 15.03 7.70 18.85
C ASP A 48 15.16 9.16 18.38
N LEU A 49 14.71 10.08 19.19
CA LEU A 49 14.92 11.50 19.02
C LEU A 49 16.14 11.93 19.89
N PHE A 50 17.10 12.56 19.24
CA PHE A 50 18.18 13.29 19.88
C PHE A 50 17.92 14.79 19.69
N LEU A 51 17.61 15.46 20.78
CA LEU A 51 17.25 16.88 20.78
C LEU A 51 18.38 17.71 21.36
N THR A 52 18.69 18.82 20.71
CA THR A 52 19.65 19.84 21.21
C THR A 52 18.96 21.20 21.21
N TYR A 53 18.98 21.83 22.39
CA TYR A 53 18.51 23.19 22.60
C TYR A 53 19.55 23.94 23.45
N GLU A 54 20.13 25.03 22.93
CA GLU A 54 21.28 25.71 23.52
C GLU A 54 22.44 24.71 23.79
N SER A 55 22.80 24.51 25.08
CA SER A 55 23.79 23.53 25.49
C SER A 55 23.17 22.26 26.07
N ALA A 56 21.86 22.19 26.21
CA ALA A 56 21.15 21.04 26.75
C ALA A 56 20.88 20.00 25.64
N GLN A 57 21.01 18.74 26.01
CA GLN A 57 20.68 17.60 25.18
C GLN A 57 19.68 16.70 25.87
N ASP A 58 18.76 16.11 25.12
CA ASP A 58 17.79 15.14 25.61
C ASP A 58 17.56 14.05 24.57
N THR A 59 17.10 12.89 25.02
CA THR A 59 16.75 11.75 24.17
C THR A 59 15.39 11.22 24.57
N SER A 60 14.58 10.86 23.57
CA SER A 60 13.26 10.25 23.80
C SER A 60 12.82 9.40 22.64
N ASP A 61 12.01 8.38 22.93
CA ASP A 61 11.34 7.59 21.91
C ASP A 61 10.21 8.40 21.28
N GLN A 62 10.15 8.39 19.96
CA GLN A 62 9.15 9.09 19.17
C GLN A 62 8.54 8.18 18.11
N THR A 63 7.29 8.45 17.79
CA THR A 63 6.70 7.91 16.58
C THR A 63 6.59 8.99 15.51
N ILE A 64 6.88 8.60 14.27
CA ILE A 64 6.83 9.47 13.11
C ILE A 64 5.94 8.79 12.09
N ASN A 65 4.96 9.51 11.56
CA ASN A 65 4.09 8.99 10.53
C ASN A 65 4.23 9.80 9.25
N PHE A 66 4.39 9.10 8.12
CA PHE A 66 4.38 9.68 6.79
C PHE A 66 3.07 9.33 6.07
N PHE A 67 2.40 10.35 5.56
CA PHE A 67 1.17 10.23 4.80
C PHE A 67 1.43 10.72 3.36
N PRO A 68 1.12 9.92 2.33
CA PRO A 68 1.24 10.37 0.94
C PRO A 68 0.35 11.58 0.65
N GLN A 69 0.90 12.54 -0.09
CA GLN A 69 0.20 13.71 -0.63
C GLN A 69 0.46 13.79 -2.14
N GLY A 70 -0.01 12.78 -2.88
CA GLY A 70 0.33 12.57 -4.29
C GLY A 70 1.48 11.57 -4.46
N LYS A 71 2.23 11.64 -5.58
CA LYS A 71 3.28 10.67 -5.92
C LYS A 71 4.63 11.02 -5.30
N ASP A 72 4.94 12.33 -5.22
CA ASP A 72 6.26 12.85 -4.89
C ASP A 72 6.26 13.75 -3.65
N TYR A 73 5.16 13.76 -2.89
CA TYR A 73 5.04 14.56 -1.69
C TYR A 73 4.46 13.76 -0.54
N VAL A 74 4.93 14.07 0.66
CA VAL A 74 4.41 13.47 1.90
C VAL A 74 4.14 14.55 2.95
N LYS A 75 3.25 14.21 3.88
CA LYS A 75 3.06 14.88 5.15
C LYS A 75 3.78 14.09 6.24
N LEU A 76 4.51 14.77 7.09
CA LEU A 76 5.15 14.21 8.27
C LEU A 76 4.41 14.65 9.52
N LYS A 77 4.19 13.71 10.45
CA LYS A 77 3.64 13.99 11.78
C LYS A 77 4.41 13.21 12.84
N THR A 78 4.86 13.91 13.90
CA THR A 78 5.48 13.25 15.06
C THR A 78 4.47 13.01 16.18
N SER A 79 4.78 12.07 17.07
CA SER A 79 4.16 12.03 18.40
C SER A 79 4.47 13.30 19.21
N ASN A 80 3.86 13.42 20.38
CA ASN A 80 4.08 14.58 21.24
C ASN A 80 5.51 14.54 21.83
N ILE A 81 6.30 15.58 21.56
CA ILE A 81 7.66 15.75 22.10
C ILE A 81 7.54 16.52 23.41
N ASN A 82 7.76 15.81 24.52
CA ASN A 82 7.54 16.34 25.88
C ASN A 82 8.69 17.20 26.42
N TYR A 83 9.72 17.47 25.60
CA TYR A 83 10.82 18.34 25.99
C TYR A 83 10.33 19.76 26.31
N LYS A 84 10.77 20.30 27.45
CA LYS A 84 10.36 21.61 27.94
C LYS A 84 11.36 22.69 27.53
N ILE A 85 10.85 23.75 26.90
CA ILE A 85 11.57 25.00 26.63
C ILE A 85 10.93 26.09 27.50
N GLY A 86 11.58 26.45 28.59
CA GLY A 86 10.94 27.27 29.62
C GLY A 86 9.76 26.57 30.27
N LYS A 87 8.56 27.19 30.16
CA LYS A 87 7.30 26.63 30.66
C LYS A 87 6.53 25.79 29.65
N ASN A 88 6.97 25.78 28.39
CA ASN A 88 6.26 25.18 27.27
C ASN A 88 6.91 23.90 26.77
N THR A 89 6.12 22.96 26.27
CA THR A 89 6.62 21.76 25.57
C THR A 89 6.63 22.00 24.07
N ILE A 90 7.50 21.29 23.34
CA ILE A 90 7.54 21.35 21.85
C ILE A 90 6.21 20.88 21.27
N GLY A 91 5.67 19.78 21.77
CA GLY A 91 4.43 19.19 21.26
C GLY A 91 4.65 18.33 20.01
N SER A 92 3.59 18.04 19.29
CA SER A 92 3.67 17.34 18.00
C SER A 92 4.07 18.31 16.87
N ILE A 93 4.87 17.80 15.94
CA ILE A 93 5.28 18.53 14.75
C ILE A 93 4.51 17.95 13.57
N GLU A 94 3.92 18.82 12.76
CA GLU A 94 3.21 18.46 11.55
C GLU A 94 3.71 19.33 10.39
N ILE A 95 4.18 18.70 9.30
CA ILE A 95 4.76 19.36 8.13
C ILE A 95 4.15 18.78 6.88
N ASP A 96 3.48 19.62 6.11
CA ASP A 96 2.83 19.25 4.85
C ASP A 96 3.74 19.45 3.62
N SER A 97 3.42 18.73 2.55
CA SER A 97 4.00 18.91 1.22
C SER A 97 5.54 18.86 1.22
N ILE A 98 6.09 17.85 1.86
CA ILE A 98 7.52 17.57 1.84
C ILE A 98 7.83 16.80 0.56
N PRO A 99 8.69 17.32 -0.34
CA PRO A 99 9.08 16.61 -1.55
C PRO A 99 9.95 15.39 -1.22
N VAL A 100 9.71 14.29 -1.95
CA VAL A 100 10.48 13.04 -1.90
C VAL A 100 11.11 12.76 -3.26
N ALA A 101 12.31 12.19 -3.27
CA ALA A 101 13.04 11.85 -4.48
C ALA A 101 13.89 10.60 -4.28
N ASN A 102 14.06 9.81 -5.35
CA ASN A 102 15.02 8.71 -5.36
C ASN A 102 16.46 9.23 -5.34
N SER A 103 17.36 8.44 -4.78
CA SER A 103 18.80 8.68 -4.96
C SER A 103 19.15 8.55 -6.45
N PHE A 104 19.78 9.58 -7.01
CA PHE A 104 20.35 9.55 -8.36
C PHE A 104 21.66 8.77 -8.45
N SER A 105 22.14 8.17 -7.36
CA SER A 105 23.31 7.31 -7.40
C SER A 105 22.96 5.94 -7.97
N LYS A 106 23.70 5.49 -8.97
CA LYS A 106 23.59 4.16 -9.61
C LYS A 106 23.89 2.96 -8.68
N ALA A 107 24.07 3.20 -7.39
CA ALA A 107 24.27 2.17 -6.39
C ALA A 107 22.93 1.56 -6.00
N ALA A 108 22.88 0.25 -5.76
CA ALA A 108 21.72 -0.57 -5.47
C ALA A 108 20.94 -0.21 -4.18
N ASP A 109 21.22 0.91 -3.57
CA ASP A 109 20.54 1.39 -2.37
C ASP A 109 19.32 2.19 -2.76
N HIS A 110 18.16 1.55 -2.74
CA HIS A 110 16.85 2.19 -2.94
C HIS A 110 16.50 3.11 -1.75
N ASN A 111 17.28 4.18 -1.57
CA ASN A 111 16.99 5.19 -0.57
C ASN A 111 16.13 6.30 -1.17
N ILE A 112 15.04 6.62 -0.49
CA ILE A 112 14.20 7.77 -0.79
C ILE A 112 14.65 8.90 0.11
N TYR A 113 14.96 10.04 -0.49
CA TYR A 113 15.39 11.25 0.20
C TYR A 113 14.26 12.26 0.26
N PHE A 114 14.23 13.03 1.33
CA PHE A 114 13.32 14.16 1.46
C PHE A 114 14.03 15.41 2.00
N LYS A 115 13.52 16.57 1.62
CA LYS A 115 14.06 17.85 2.04
C LYS A 115 12.94 18.78 2.49
N ILE A 116 13.13 19.35 3.67
CA ILE A 116 12.24 20.35 4.26
C ILE A 116 12.93 21.70 4.14
N THR A 117 12.32 22.63 3.42
CA THR A 117 12.92 23.95 3.18
C THR A 117 11.93 25.04 3.54
N ASN A 118 12.26 25.85 4.55
CA ASN A 118 11.51 27.03 4.99
C ASN A 118 10.01 26.77 5.19
N LYS A 119 9.65 25.57 5.72
CA LYS A 119 8.26 25.25 6.02
C LYS A 119 7.82 25.94 7.31
N LYS A 120 6.63 26.54 7.28
CA LYS A 120 6.01 27.09 8.48
C LYS A 120 5.35 25.95 9.27
N VAL A 121 5.64 25.91 10.56
CA VAL A 121 5.08 24.96 11.52
C VAL A 121 4.51 25.72 12.70
N ILE A 122 3.27 25.43 13.07
CA ILE A 122 2.65 26.03 14.24
C ILE A 122 2.72 25.04 15.38
N LEU A 123 3.58 25.32 16.37
CA LEU A 123 3.66 24.55 17.60
C LEU A 123 2.70 25.15 18.62
N SER A 124 1.82 24.32 19.18
CA SER A 124 0.67 24.77 19.99
C SER A 124 1.04 25.70 21.16
N LYS A 125 2.27 25.61 21.66
CA LYS A 125 2.73 26.40 22.83
C LYS A 125 3.95 27.28 22.56
N LEU A 126 4.62 27.11 21.43
CA LEU A 126 5.81 27.86 21.04
C LEU A 126 5.54 28.83 19.86
N GLY A 127 4.32 28.76 19.30
CA GLY A 127 3.93 29.60 18.18
C GLY A 127 4.45 29.15 16.81
N GLU A 128 4.53 30.09 15.88
CA GLU A 128 5.01 29.83 14.52
C GLU A 128 6.54 29.71 14.50
N MET A 129 7.03 28.64 13.88
CA MET A 129 8.45 28.37 13.66
C MET A 129 8.71 28.04 12.19
N THR A 130 9.91 28.29 11.73
CA THR A 130 10.40 27.84 10.42
C THR A 130 11.12 26.52 10.58
N ALA A 131 10.71 25.53 9.81
CA ALA A 131 11.31 24.21 9.77
C ALA A 131 12.21 24.04 8.54
N ASN A 132 13.44 23.58 8.77
CA ASN A 132 14.40 23.19 7.75
C ASN A 132 14.99 21.84 8.10
N GLY A 133 15.19 20.96 7.11
CA GLY A 133 15.69 19.63 7.39
C GLY A 133 15.91 18.79 6.15
N ASN A 134 16.50 17.64 6.35
CA ASN A 134 16.67 16.63 5.33
C ASN A 134 16.72 15.25 5.97
N GLY A 135 16.41 14.23 5.18
CA GLY A 135 16.47 12.86 5.65
C GLY A 135 16.40 11.84 4.53
N SER A 136 16.52 10.60 4.94
CA SER A 136 16.42 9.45 4.04
C SER A 136 15.67 8.30 4.70
N ILE A 137 15.02 7.52 3.87
CA ILE A 137 14.34 6.27 4.22
C ILE A 137 14.81 5.20 3.25
N GLY A 138 15.28 4.08 3.78
CA GLY A 138 15.74 2.95 2.98
C GLY A 138 15.84 1.68 3.81
N GLY A 139 15.46 0.54 3.23
CA GLY A 139 15.47 -0.74 3.94
C GLY A 139 14.64 -0.74 5.24
N GLY A 140 13.56 0.06 5.29
CA GLY A 140 12.74 0.26 6.49
C GLY A 140 13.39 1.12 7.58
N ALA A 141 14.62 1.61 7.40
CA ALA A 141 15.28 2.53 8.32
C ALA A 141 14.97 3.99 7.93
N ILE A 142 14.81 4.85 8.95
CA ILE A 142 14.67 6.30 8.78
C ILE A 142 15.79 7.02 9.53
N GLN A 143 16.32 8.05 8.91
CA GLN A 143 17.22 9.00 9.55
C GLN A 143 16.94 10.39 8.99
N PHE A 144 16.68 11.37 9.85
CA PHE A 144 16.55 12.76 9.41
C PHE A 144 16.91 13.76 10.50
N GLN A 145 17.22 14.96 10.05
CA GLN A 145 17.51 16.12 10.89
C GLN A 145 16.45 17.17 10.61
N LEU A 146 15.97 17.82 11.65
CA LEU A 146 15.01 18.91 11.58
C LEU A 146 15.46 20.04 12.50
N LYS A 147 15.64 21.22 11.93
CA LYS A 147 15.86 22.46 12.66
C LYS A 147 14.58 23.27 12.68
N LEU A 148 14.13 23.59 13.88
CA LEU A 148 13.00 24.52 14.12
C LEU A 148 13.56 25.82 14.65
N GLN A 149 13.21 26.95 14.03
CA GLN A 149 13.69 28.25 14.43
C GLN A 149 12.65 29.35 14.29
N ASN A 150 12.69 30.33 15.19
CA ASN A 150 12.07 31.64 15.07
C ASN A 150 13.07 32.72 15.50
N THR A 151 12.62 33.95 15.80
CA THR A 151 13.50 35.07 16.21
C THR A 151 14.24 34.78 17.51
N ASP A 152 13.66 34.01 18.43
CA ASP A 152 14.10 33.89 19.82
C ASP A 152 14.62 32.47 20.16
N LEU A 153 14.36 31.50 19.30
CA LEU A 153 14.51 30.09 19.61
C LEU A 153 15.02 29.29 18.41
N THR A 154 16.01 28.43 18.65
CA THR A 154 16.45 27.40 17.71
C THR A 154 16.50 26.07 18.43
N VAL A 155 15.91 25.02 17.83
CA VAL A 155 15.92 23.65 18.33
C VAL A 155 16.36 22.72 17.20
N ASP A 156 17.37 21.89 17.46
CA ASP A 156 17.84 20.87 16.54
C ASP A 156 17.31 19.49 16.99
N LEU A 157 16.66 18.80 16.08
CA LEU A 157 16.05 17.49 16.29
C LEU A 157 16.67 16.49 15.30
N ASN A 158 17.23 15.41 15.81
CA ASN A 158 17.77 14.31 15.02
C ASN A 158 16.98 13.05 15.32
N PHE A 159 16.41 12.44 14.29
CA PHE A 159 15.62 11.23 14.39
C PHE A 159 16.33 10.07 13.71
N LYS A 160 16.38 8.93 14.37
CA LYS A 160 16.92 7.69 13.82
C LYS A 160 16.07 6.50 14.26
N GLY A 161 15.52 5.76 13.31
CA GLY A 161 14.57 4.70 13.66
C GLY A 161 14.29 3.72 12.54
N ARG A 162 13.21 2.97 12.74
CA ARG A 162 12.73 1.96 11.79
C ARG A 162 11.23 2.01 11.62
N GLN A 163 10.78 1.63 10.42
CA GLN A 163 9.36 1.46 10.12
C GLN A 163 8.78 0.35 10.99
N THR A 164 7.62 0.64 11.56
CA THR A 164 6.82 -0.37 12.25
C THR A 164 6.15 -1.23 11.18
N MET A 165 6.51 -2.50 11.13
CA MET A 165 5.90 -3.45 10.22
C MET A 165 4.45 -3.71 10.63
N ASN A 166 3.57 -3.83 9.63
CA ASN A 166 2.16 -4.12 9.87
C ASN A 166 1.99 -5.55 10.40
N ASP A 167 1.22 -5.69 11.49
CA ASP A 167 0.92 -6.97 12.10
C ASP A 167 -0.48 -7.51 11.75
N GLN A 168 -1.20 -6.83 10.85
CA GLN A 168 -2.57 -7.20 10.45
C GLN A 168 -2.54 -8.05 9.17
N PRO A 169 -2.87 -9.34 9.24
CA PRO A 169 -2.97 -10.21 8.08
C PRO A 169 -4.38 -10.15 7.49
N GLU A 170 -4.72 -9.10 6.72
CA GLU A 170 -6.08 -8.87 6.25
C GLU A 170 -6.20 -8.90 4.73
N ILE A 171 -7.29 -9.54 4.26
CA ILE A 171 -7.82 -9.32 2.91
C ILE A 171 -8.76 -8.12 3.01
N LEU A 172 -8.38 -7.00 2.37
CA LEU A 172 -9.18 -5.77 2.34
C LEU A 172 -10.26 -5.83 1.28
N LYS A 173 -9.95 -6.49 0.16
CA LYS A 173 -10.87 -6.67 -0.96
C LYS A 173 -10.49 -7.91 -1.76
N MET A 174 -11.50 -8.58 -2.31
CA MET A 174 -11.33 -9.64 -3.31
C MET A 174 -12.30 -9.38 -4.46
N THR A 175 -11.86 -9.59 -5.68
CA THR A 175 -12.71 -9.47 -6.88
C THR A 175 -12.38 -10.59 -7.85
N PHE A 176 -13.38 -10.94 -8.68
CA PHE A 176 -13.23 -11.84 -9.81
C PHE A 176 -13.61 -11.10 -11.09
N ASP A 177 -12.76 -11.22 -12.11
CA ASP A 177 -13.09 -10.81 -13.49
C ASP A 177 -13.51 -12.07 -14.25
N ASN A 178 -14.78 -12.49 -14.04
CA ASN A 178 -15.31 -13.73 -14.61
C ASN A 178 -16.83 -13.64 -14.76
N ASP A 179 -17.33 -13.92 -15.95
CA ASP A 179 -18.74 -13.83 -16.29
C ASP A 179 -19.66 -14.81 -15.53
N MET A 180 -19.12 -15.88 -14.96
CA MET A 180 -19.88 -16.81 -14.12
C MET A 180 -20.19 -16.23 -12.74
N VAL A 181 -19.42 -15.22 -12.28
CA VAL A 181 -19.62 -14.58 -10.98
C VAL A 181 -20.72 -13.54 -11.08
N LEU A 182 -21.81 -13.76 -10.37
CA LEU A 182 -22.99 -12.87 -10.36
C LEU A 182 -22.78 -11.66 -9.44
N SER A 183 -22.12 -11.86 -8.29
CA SER A 183 -21.77 -10.79 -7.36
C SER A 183 -20.33 -10.93 -6.87
N GLN A 184 -19.69 -9.79 -6.66
CA GLN A 184 -18.34 -9.78 -6.09
C GLN A 184 -18.33 -10.33 -4.66
N PRO A 185 -17.19 -10.91 -4.21
CA PRO A 185 -17.05 -11.46 -2.88
C PRO A 185 -17.34 -10.46 -1.77
N GLU A 186 -18.10 -10.89 -0.77
CA GLU A 186 -18.29 -10.21 0.49
C GLU A 186 -17.43 -10.90 1.57
N ILE A 187 -16.64 -10.12 2.30
CA ILE A 187 -15.78 -10.61 3.39
C ILE A 187 -16.50 -10.37 4.71
N LYS A 188 -16.72 -11.44 5.48
CA LYS A 188 -17.45 -11.41 6.75
C LYS A 188 -16.65 -12.06 7.86
N TYR A 189 -16.90 -11.62 9.09
CA TYR A 189 -16.45 -12.33 10.28
C TYR A 189 -17.67 -12.86 11.04
N GLU A 190 -17.90 -14.15 10.95
CA GLU A 190 -19.06 -14.81 11.55
C GLU A 190 -18.59 -16.10 12.27
N ASN A 191 -19.18 -16.38 13.44
CA ASN A 191 -18.89 -17.58 14.22
C ASN A 191 -17.37 -17.82 14.44
N TYR A 192 -16.62 -16.74 14.75
CA TYR A 192 -15.18 -16.77 14.95
C TYR A 192 -14.36 -17.18 13.73
N LYS A 193 -14.93 -17.06 12.53
CA LYS A 193 -14.29 -17.41 11.27
C LYS A 193 -14.41 -16.26 10.27
N TYR A 194 -13.37 -16.07 9.47
CA TYR A 194 -13.38 -15.14 8.35
C TYR A 194 -13.89 -15.86 7.11
N GLU A 195 -15.00 -15.41 6.58
CA GLU A 195 -15.67 -16.00 5.42
C GLU A 195 -15.63 -15.04 4.22
N ILE A 196 -15.44 -15.62 3.05
CA ILE A 196 -15.55 -14.96 1.76
C ILE A 196 -16.71 -15.64 1.04
N VAL A 197 -17.79 -14.89 0.80
CA VAL A 197 -19.00 -15.41 0.16
C VAL A 197 -19.30 -14.63 -1.10
N PHE A 198 -19.54 -15.33 -2.20
CA PHE A 198 -19.96 -14.74 -3.47
C PHE A 198 -21.07 -15.57 -4.13
N TYR A 199 -21.65 -15.05 -5.22
CA TYR A 199 -22.72 -15.71 -5.94
C TYR A 199 -22.28 -16.03 -7.35
N VAL A 200 -22.63 -17.23 -7.81
CA VAL A 200 -22.37 -17.74 -9.15
C VAL A 200 -23.71 -17.85 -9.91
N LYS A 201 -23.69 -17.61 -11.19
CA LYS A 201 -24.87 -17.74 -12.05
C LYS A 201 -25.46 -19.14 -11.99
N PRO A 202 -26.81 -19.30 -12.03
CA PRO A 202 -27.45 -20.61 -11.90
C PRO A 202 -27.19 -21.53 -13.09
N ASP A 203 -26.79 -21.00 -14.24
CA ASP A 203 -26.46 -21.72 -15.47
C ASP A 203 -24.94 -21.96 -15.66
N ALA A 204 -24.12 -21.59 -14.66
CA ALA A 204 -22.68 -21.82 -14.71
C ALA A 204 -22.32 -23.30 -14.63
N ASP A 205 -21.33 -23.73 -15.42
CA ASP A 205 -20.74 -25.06 -15.33
C ASP A 205 -19.83 -25.16 -14.08
N LEU A 206 -20.42 -25.57 -12.98
CA LEU A 206 -19.72 -25.65 -11.69
C LEU A 206 -18.54 -26.65 -11.70
N SER A 207 -18.55 -27.65 -12.60
CA SER A 207 -17.45 -28.61 -12.71
C SER A 207 -16.15 -27.98 -13.22
N LYS A 208 -16.25 -26.75 -13.77
CA LYS A 208 -15.16 -25.98 -14.34
C LYS A 208 -14.98 -24.63 -13.67
N LEU A 209 -15.45 -24.46 -12.44
CA LEU A 209 -15.39 -23.18 -11.74
C LEU A 209 -13.96 -22.88 -11.29
N GLN A 210 -13.11 -22.54 -12.26
CA GLN A 210 -11.75 -22.06 -12.10
C GLN A 210 -11.77 -20.54 -12.11
N LEU A 211 -11.46 -19.90 -10.98
CA LEU A 211 -11.53 -18.44 -10.83
C LEU A 211 -10.15 -17.88 -10.51
N THR A 212 -9.90 -16.68 -10.99
CA THR A 212 -8.66 -15.94 -10.72
C THR A 212 -8.96 -14.77 -9.80
N PRO A 213 -8.79 -14.94 -8.47
CA PRO A 213 -9.06 -13.85 -7.52
C PRO A 213 -8.01 -12.75 -7.61
N ILE A 214 -8.47 -11.50 -7.71
CA ILE A 214 -7.64 -10.32 -7.52
C ILE A 214 -7.83 -9.86 -6.08
N ILE A 215 -6.76 -9.91 -5.30
CA ILE A 215 -6.80 -9.74 -3.84
C ILE A 215 -6.00 -8.50 -3.45
N GLU A 216 -6.66 -7.58 -2.74
CA GLU A 216 -6.03 -6.45 -2.08
C GLU A 216 -5.81 -6.80 -0.60
N LEU A 217 -4.59 -6.65 -0.13
CA LEU A 217 -4.16 -7.01 1.22
C LEU A 217 -3.83 -5.77 2.06
N SER A 218 -3.85 -5.95 3.37
CA SER A 218 -3.19 -5.01 4.28
C SER A 218 -1.71 -4.86 3.92
N LYS A 219 -1.14 -3.69 4.21
CA LYS A 219 0.22 -3.32 3.80
C LYS A 219 1.22 -4.42 4.15
N GLY A 220 2.01 -4.85 3.16
CA GLY A 220 3.08 -5.84 3.32
C GLY A 220 2.64 -7.27 3.63
N ALA A 221 1.35 -7.54 3.79
CA ALA A 221 0.86 -8.90 3.99
C ALA A 221 0.99 -9.73 2.71
N ILE A 222 1.13 -11.04 2.88
CA ILE A 222 1.18 -12.01 1.79
C ILE A 222 0.05 -13.03 1.93
N VAL A 223 -0.43 -13.57 0.81
CA VAL A 223 -1.52 -14.55 0.79
C VAL A 223 -1.17 -15.78 -0.04
N LYS A 224 -1.71 -16.92 0.35
CA LYS A 224 -1.73 -18.15 -0.46
C LYS A 224 -3.14 -18.75 -0.47
N PRO A 225 -3.67 -19.10 -1.69
CA PRO A 225 -3.14 -18.85 -3.05
C PRO A 225 -2.87 -17.36 -3.32
N VAL A 226 -1.92 -17.02 -4.20
CA VAL A 226 -1.53 -15.63 -4.47
C VAL A 226 -2.58 -14.93 -5.35
N SER A 227 -2.64 -13.60 -5.25
CA SER A 227 -3.49 -12.78 -6.12
C SER A 227 -3.13 -13.01 -7.59
N GLY A 228 -4.13 -13.29 -8.44
CA GLY A 228 -3.92 -13.60 -9.85
C GLY A 228 -3.64 -15.08 -10.16
N GLU A 229 -3.53 -15.95 -9.16
CA GLU A 229 -3.43 -17.40 -9.35
C GLU A 229 -4.81 -18.00 -9.64
N VAL A 230 -4.87 -18.99 -10.53
CA VAL A 230 -6.11 -19.73 -10.82
C VAL A 230 -6.42 -20.66 -9.65
N VAL A 231 -7.61 -20.57 -9.10
CA VAL A 231 -8.08 -21.34 -7.96
C VAL A 231 -9.32 -22.15 -8.32
N ASP A 232 -9.35 -23.41 -7.95
CA ASP A 232 -10.49 -24.30 -8.16
C ASP A 232 -11.55 -24.12 -7.08
N PHE A 233 -12.72 -23.60 -7.47
CA PHE A 233 -13.89 -23.45 -6.62
C PHE A 233 -14.97 -24.49 -6.89
N SER A 234 -14.76 -25.48 -7.78
CA SER A 234 -15.78 -26.40 -8.24
C SER A 234 -16.54 -27.11 -7.12
N LYS A 235 -15.87 -27.32 -5.97
CA LYS A 235 -16.44 -27.97 -4.79
C LYS A 235 -16.87 -27.03 -3.68
N ALA A 236 -16.60 -25.73 -3.81
CA ALA A 236 -16.83 -24.76 -2.73
C ALA A 236 -18.26 -24.21 -2.70
N ILE A 237 -19.24 -24.99 -3.18
CA ILE A 237 -20.67 -24.65 -3.10
C ILE A 237 -21.15 -24.72 -1.64
N ASP A 238 -21.95 -23.72 -1.22
CA ASP A 238 -22.55 -23.69 0.11
C ASP A 238 -23.59 -24.79 0.29
N GLN A 239 -23.28 -25.80 1.03
CA GLN A 239 -24.12 -26.97 1.36
C GLN A 239 -24.34 -27.13 2.87
N GLY A 240 -24.19 -26.04 3.63
CA GLY A 240 -24.26 -26.09 5.10
C GLY A 240 -23.02 -26.79 5.69
N ASP A 241 -23.23 -27.83 6.49
CA ASP A 241 -22.16 -28.54 7.16
C ASP A 241 -21.25 -29.35 6.21
N ASP A 242 -21.77 -29.69 5.02
CA ASP A 242 -21.04 -30.48 4.00
C ASP A 242 -20.26 -29.57 3.02
N THR A 243 -20.13 -28.27 3.30
CA THR A 243 -19.44 -27.33 2.45
C THR A 243 -17.93 -27.58 2.43
N GLU A 244 -17.37 -27.88 1.26
CA GLU A 244 -15.92 -27.80 1.04
C GLU A 244 -15.52 -26.35 0.81
N PHE A 245 -14.51 -25.86 1.55
CA PHE A 245 -14.06 -24.47 1.44
C PHE A 245 -12.75 -24.37 0.69
N VAL A 246 -12.59 -23.31 -0.08
CA VAL A 246 -11.28 -22.84 -0.52
C VAL A 246 -10.68 -21.94 0.58
N TYR A 247 -9.43 -22.21 0.96
CA TYR A 247 -8.78 -21.49 2.04
C TYR A 247 -7.72 -20.50 1.51
N PHE A 248 -7.77 -19.28 2.02
CA PHE A 248 -6.75 -18.27 1.80
C PHE A 248 -6.04 -17.98 3.12
N ASN A 249 -4.74 -18.26 3.17
CA ASN A 249 -3.92 -18.03 4.35
C ASN A 249 -3.13 -16.72 4.16
N VAL A 250 -3.40 -15.74 4.99
CA VAL A 250 -2.75 -14.43 4.97
C VAL A 250 -1.77 -14.33 6.11
N VAL A 251 -0.54 -13.93 5.81
CA VAL A 251 0.53 -13.71 6.79
C VAL A 251 0.83 -12.22 6.84
N SER A 252 0.92 -11.64 8.04
CA SER A 252 1.26 -10.23 8.23
C SER A 252 2.68 -9.89 7.74
N GLU A 253 2.93 -8.61 7.45
CA GLU A 253 4.24 -8.09 7.02
C GLU A 253 5.38 -8.50 7.97
N ASN A 254 5.13 -8.49 9.27
CA ASN A 254 6.12 -8.88 10.28
C ASN A 254 6.21 -10.39 10.53
N TYR A 255 5.47 -11.22 9.78
CA TYR A 255 5.41 -12.70 9.89
C TYR A 255 4.96 -13.24 11.26
N GLN A 256 4.43 -12.39 12.15
CA GLN A 256 4.05 -12.83 13.51
C GLN A 256 2.60 -13.31 13.60
N LYS A 257 1.75 -12.90 12.66
CA LYS A 257 0.33 -13.26 12.67
C LYS A 257 -0.07 -13.89 11.34
N THR A 258 -0.92 -14.89 11.44
CA THR A 258 -1.56 -15.53 10.28
C THR A 258 -3.06 -15.52 10.47
N ARG A 259 -3.80 -15.26 9.40
CA ARG A 259 -5.25 -15.33 9.36
C ARG A 259 -5.69 -16.21 8.20
N GLN A 260 -6.60 -17.14 8.49
CA GLN A 260 -7.22 -17.98 7.47
C GLN A 260 -8.60 -17.46 7.12
N TYR A 261 -8.83 -17.29 5.83
CA TYR A 261 -10.15 -17.02 5.25
C TYR A 261 -10.63 -18.28 4.56
N ARG A 262 -11.91 -18.61 4.74
CA ARG A 262 -12.57 -19.69 4.03
C ARG A 262 -13.55 -19.12 3.02
N ALA A 263 -13.42 -19.50 1.77
CA ALA A 263 -14.23 -19.01 0.66
C ALA A 263 -15.21 -20.08 0.20
N ARG A 264 -16.45 -19.67 -0.05
CA ARG A 264 -17.53 -20.49 -0.62
C ARG A 264 -18.38 -19.64 -1.54
N PHE A 265 -19.16 -20.30 -2.40
CA PHE A 265 -20.13 -19.62 -3.23
C PHE A 265 -21.54 -20.18 -3.03
N LYS A 266 -22.52 -19.34 -3.41
CA LYS A 266 -23.95 -19.69 -3.51
C LYS A 266 -24.39 -19.58 -4.95
N ILE A 267 -25.36 -20.40 -5.34
CA ILE A 267 -26.04 -20.21 -6.62
C ILE A 267 -26.95 -19.02 -6.50
N GLY A 268 -26.73 -18.01 -7.34
CA GLY A 268 -27.60 -16.85 -7.42
C GLY A 268 -28.98 -17.25 -8.00
N GLN A 269 -30.00 -16.55 -7.57
CA GLN A 269 -31.30 -16.70 -8.24
C GLN A 269 -31.21 -16.00 -9.60
N SER A 270 -31.69 -16.66 -10.66
CA SER A 270 -31.92 -15.98 -11.93
C SER A 270 -33.00 -14.93 -11.68
N VAL A 271 -32.63 -13.67 -11.70
CA VAL A 271 -33.64 -12.62 -11.82
C VAL A 271 -34.23 -12.78 -13.24
N PRO A 272 -35.49 -13.12 -13.39
CA PRO A 272 -36.11 -13.17 -14.72
C PRO A 272 -35.85 -11.83 -15.39
N LYS A 273 -35.32 -11.85 -16.61
CA LYS A 273 -35.12 -10.62 -17.38
C LYS A 273 -36.51 -10.02 -17.51
N ALA A 274 -36.77 -8.90 -16.84
CA ALA A 274 -38.06 -8.26 -16.86
C ALA A 274 -38.39 -7.94 -18.33
N THR A 275 -39.32 -8.71 -18.90
CA THR A 275 -39.97 -8.33 -20.16
C THR A 275 -41.05 -7.33 -19.82
N PHE A 276 -41.40 -6.46 -20.77
CA PHE A 276 -42.47 -5.48 -20.56
C PHE A 276 -43.77 -6.16 -20.09
N GLU A 277 -44.08 -7.35 -20.59
CA GLU A 277 -45.23 -8.16 -20.22
C GLU A 277 -45.17 -8.66 -18.78
N ASN A 278 -44.02 -9.14 -18.32
CA ASN A 278 -43.83 -9.55 -16.92
C ASN A 278 -43.87 -8.35 -15.97
N TRP A 279 -43.34 -7.21 -16.41
CA TRP A 279 -43.39 -5.99 -15.61
C TRP A 279 -44.81 -5.45 -15.45
N VAL A 280 -45.63 -5.54 -16.46
CA VAL A 280 -47.05 -5.11 -16.41
C VAL A 280 -47.88 -6.04 -15.53
N SER A 281 -47.61 -7.34 -15.52
CA SER A 281 -48.33 -8.30 -14.67
C SER A 281 -47.96 -8.16 -13.18
N GLU A 282 -46.70 -7.91 -12.87
CA GLU A 282 -46.23 -7.69 -11.49
C GLU A 282 -46.52 -6.26 -11.01
N GLY A 283 -46.53 -5.28 -11.90
CA GLY A 283 -46.79 -3.88 -11.56
C GLY A 283 -48.20 -3.62 -11.04
N ASN A 284 -49.12 -4.45 -11.36
CA ASN A 284 -50.50 -4.35 -10.83
C ASN A 284 -50.61 -4.76 -9.35
N ASP A 285 -49.69 -5.57 -8.85
CA ASP A 285 -49.67 -5.96 -7.44
C ASP A 285 -48.89 -4.97 -6.56
N PHE A 286 -47.91 -4.23 -7.13
CA PHE A 286 -47.15 -3.23 -6.43
C PHE A 286 -47.87 -1.87 -6.25
N TYR A 287 -48.89 -1.58 -7.06
CA TYR A 287 -49.60 -0.30 -7.04
C TYR A 287 -51.07 -0.43 -6.62
N LYS A 288 -51.46 -1.46 -5.87
CA LYS A 288 -52.69 -1.38 -5.11
C LYS A 288 -52.43 -0.49 -3.90
N PRO A 289 -53.03 0.73 -3.87
CA PRO A 289 -52.98 1.51 -2.64
C PRO A 289 -53.72 0.71 -1.56
N GLU A 290 -53.07 0.47 -0.46
CA GLU A 290 -53.75 -0.04 0.74
C GLU A 290 -54.84 0.98 1.10
N GLY A 291 -56.13 0.62 0.86
CA GLY A 291 -57.25 1.44 1.29
C GLY A 291 -58.32 1.76 0.27
N GLN A 292 -58.66 0.87 -0.65
CA GLN A 292 -59.97 0.88 -1.32
C GLN A 292 -60.65 -0.47 -1.18
#